data_83f507f6b6be06916f638d8da46b60e2
#
_entry.id   83f507f6b6be06916f638d8da46b60e2
#
_cell.length_a   1.000
_cell.length_b   1.000
_cell.length_c   1.000
_cell.angle_alpha   90.00
_cell.angle_beta   90.00
_cell.angle_gamma   90.00
#
_symmetry.space_group_name_H-M   'P 1'
#
loop_
_entity.id
_entity.type
_entity.pdbx_description
1 polymer ?
#
loop_
_entity_poly.entity_id
_entity_poly.type
_entity_poly.pdbx_seq_one_letter_code
_entity_poly.pdbx_strand_id
1 'polypeptide(L)'
;MSFTAIAKVYDRFNDLETYEKWLDFTLSSTNTPPQKVLDVACGTGWFTQLLAPFCEQIDAFDLDEAMLEVARSEQGEQANIRYFQADMLELDALMTDYDMATCYADSLCFLQNEQQLQTALAHIAQRLKKGGLFLCDVWTPYQVGTAFDGFNYFDSDDEYALLWDSDVEGLTVSHYLTVFAKKGDLYERIDTTLTEKTYPLKVYRDALFQAGFSQVEVLVDYGQDVYHERRHKTADRWFFRCVK
;
A
#
# COMPACT_ATOMS: atom_id res chain seq x y z
N MET A 1 6.97 5.69 -13.12
CA MET A 1 7.54 5.04 -11.93
C MET A 1 7.29 3.55 -12.06
N SER A 2 8.25 2.70 -11.81
CA SER A 2 8.08 1.25 -12.01
C SER A 2 8.87 0.50 -10.94
N PHE A 3 8.23 -0.46 -10.32
CA PHE A 3 8.85 -1.43 -9.42
C PHE A 3 9.49 -2.61 -10.16
N THR A 4 9.30 -2.68 -11.49
CA THR A 4 9.78 -3.78 -12.35
C THR A 4 11.22 -4.17 -12.07
N ALA A 5 12.10 -3.18 -11.87
CA ALA A 5 13.52 -3.42 -11.66
C ALA A 5 13.83 -4.13 -10.34
N ILE A 6 13.02 -3.93 -9.30
CA ILE A 6 13.25 -4.46 -7.95
C ILE A 6 12.22 -5.51 -7.52
N ALA A 7 11.22 -5.83 -8.33
CA ALA A 7 10.13 -6.72 -7.96
C ALA A 7 10.60 -8.06 -7.34
N LYS A 8 11.65 -8.68 -7.90
CA LYS A 8 12.20 -9.96 -7.43
C LYS A 8 12.93 -9.90 -6.09
N VAL A 9 13.29 -8.70 -5.65
CA VAL A 9 14.04 -8.48 -4.40
C VAL A 9 13.24 -7.62 -3.42
N TYR A 10 12.08 -7.13 -3.83
CA TYR A 10 11.25 -6.20 -3.05
C TYR A 10 10.90 -6.74 -1.67
N ASP A 11 10.50 -7.99 -1.57
CA ASP A 11 10.12 -8.61 -0.30
C ASP A 11 11.29 -8.78 0.68
N ARG A 12 12.54 -8.70 0.19
CA ARG A 12 13.73 -8.72 1.06
C ARG A 12 13.93 -7.42 1.85
N PHE A 13 13.29 -6.32 1.41
CA PHE A 13 13.35 -5.01 2.08
C PHE A 13 12.21 -4.81 3.06
N ASN A 14 11.28 -5.75 3.10
CA ASN A 14 10.11 -5.73 3.95
C ASN A 14 10.18 -6.83 4.99
N ASP A 15 9.55 -6.64 6.11
CA ASP A 15 9.44 -7.66 7.16
C ASP A 15 8.02 -8.20 7.26
N LEU A 16 7.91 -9.50 7.52
CA LEU A 16 6.63 -10.18 7.64
C LEU A 16 5.79 -9.62 8.81
N GLU A 17 6.42 -9.17 9.89
CA GLU A 17 5.73 -8.62 11.06
C GLU A 17 4.88 -7.38 10.69
N THR A 18 5.38 -6.56 9.77
CA THR A 18 4.61 -5.41 9.25
C THR A 18 3.36 -5.85 8.51
N TYR A 19 3.44 -6.88 7.67
CA TYR A 19 2.27 -7.42 6.97
C TYR A 19 1.27 -8.09 7.92
N GLU A 20 1.75 -8.78 8.96
CA GLU A 20 0.89 -9.34 10.02
C GLU A 20 0.14 -8.23 10.78
N LYS A 21 0.75 -7.09 11.05
CA LYS A 21 0.09 -5.92 11.67
C LYS A 21 -1.01 -5.33 10.78
N TRP A 22 -0.80 -5.26 9.45
CA TRP A 22 -1.88 -4.87 8.52
C TRP A 22 -3.02 -5.88 8.51
N LEU A 23 -2.70 -7.18 8.59
CA LEU A 23 -3.71 -8.23 8.69
C LEU A 23 -4.52 -8.08 9.98
N ASP A 24 -3.87 -7.89 11.13
CA ASP A 24 -4.54 -7.68 12.42
C ASP A 24 -5.44 -6.44 12.39
N PHE A 25 -4.97 -5.34 11.81
CA PHE A 25 -5.79 -4.15 11.59
C PHE A 25 -7.01 -4.45 10.72
N THR A 26 -6.83 -5.20 9.64
CA THR A 26 -7.91 -5.60 8.73
C THR A 26 -8.96 -6.44 9.44
N LEU A 27 -8.54 -7.48 10.13
CA LEU A 27 -9.45 -8.41 10.81
C LEU A 27 -10.16 -7.76 12.00
N SER A 28 -9.48 -6.87 12.73
CA SER A 28 -10.09 -6.12 13.85
C SER A 28 -11.04 -5.00 13.38
N SER A 29 -10.96 -4.59 12.13
CA SER A 29 -11.83 -3.54 11.55
C SER A 29 -13.22 -4.03 11.17
N THR A 30 -13.47 -5.32 11.21
CA THR A 30 -14.77 -5.93 10.89
C THR A 30 -15.20 -6.97 11.95
N ASN A 31 -16.51 -7.07 12.17
CA ASN A 31 -17.07 -8.07 13.08
C ASN A 31 -17.33 -9.43 12.40
N THR A 32 -17.32 -9.47 11.09
CA THR A 32 -17.56 -10.67 10.28
C THR A 32 -16.53 -10.73 9.17
N PRO A 33 -15.95 -11.92 8.90
CA PRO A 33 -15.01 -12.06 7.80
C PRO A 33 -15.63 -11.55 6.49
N PRO A 34 -14.90 -10.74 5.70
CA PRO A 34 -15.39 -10.28 4.41
C PRO A 34 -15.46 -11.47 3.45
N GLN A 35 -16.51 -11.53 2.63
CA GLN A 35 -16.62 -12.59 1.63
C GLN A 35 -15.80 -12.24 0.38
N LYS A 36 -15.95 -11.01 -0.09
CA LYS A 36 -15.32 -10.55 -1.34
C LYS A 36 -14.49 -9.30 -1.10
N VAL A 37 -13.20 -9.40 -1.33
CA VAL A 37 -12.21 -8.34 -1.07
C VAL A 37 -11.60 -7.85 -2.38
N LEU A 38 -11.36 -6.55 -2.49
CA LEU A 38 -10.53 -5.91 -3.50
C LEU A 38 -9.23 -5.44 -2.86
N ASP A 39 -8.10 -6.03 -3.24
CA ASP A 39 -6.79 -5.58 -2.77
C ASP A 39 -6.14 -4.69 -3.84
N VAL A 40 -6.02 -3.41 -3.52
CA VAL A 40 -5.59 -2.33 -4.43
C VAL A 40 -4.10 -2.11 -4.28
N ALA A 41 -3.36 -2.15 -5.39
CA ALA A 41 -1.90 -2.03 -5.43
C ALA A 41 -1.24 -3.11 -4.55
N CYS A 42 -1.56 -4.37 -4.84
CA CYS A 42 -1.19 -5.53 -4.02
C CYS A 42 0.30 -5.89 -4.05
N GLY A 43 1.09 -5.28 -4.95
CA GLY A 43 2.52 -5.55 -5.10
C GLY A 43 2.80 -7.03 -5.38
N THR A 44 3.71 -7.62 -4.61
CA THR A 44 4.10 -9.04 -4.66
C THR A 44 3.06 -9.99 -4.04
N GLY A 45 1.95 -9.44 -3.53
CA GLY A 45 0.84 -10.23 -3.00
C GLY A 45 1.02 -10.78 -1.58
N TRP A 46 2.03 -10.37 -0.82
CA TRP A 46 2.24 -10.86 0.55
C TRP A 46 1.03 -10.64 1.45
N PHE A 47 0.52 -9.40 1.48
CA PHE A 47 -0.69 -9.10 2.25
C PHE A 47 -1.91 -9.88 1.72
N THR A 48 -2.09 -9.91 0.40
CA THR A 48 -3.17 -10.67 -0.26
C THR A 48 -3.20 -12.12 0.21
N GLN A 49 -2.03 -12.78 0.23
CA GLN A 49 -1.88 -14.18 0.62
C GLN A 49 -2.16 -14.40 2.12
N LEU A 50 -1.72 -13.48 2.98
CA LEU A 50 -2.04 -13.54 4.41
C LEU A 50 -3.54 -13.37 4.68
N LEU A 51 -4.23 -12.53 3.89
CA LEU A 51 -5.67 -12.29 4.03
C LEU A 51 -6.53 -13.43 3.46
N ALA A 52 -6.04 -14.15 2.46
CA ALA A 52 -6.81 -15.16 1.71
C ALA A 52 -7.51 -16.22 2.57
N PRO A 53 -6.91 -16.74 3.66
CA PRO A 53 -7.59 -17.71 4.53
C PRO A 53 -8.86 -17.19 5.23
N PHE A 54 -9.05 -15.88 5.28
CA PHE A 54 -10.12 -15.21 6.03
C PHE A 54 -11.28 -14.70 5.16
N CYS A 55 -11.25 -14.96 3.86
CA CYS A 55 -12.29 -14.51 2.93
C CYS A 55 -12.58 -15.55 1.84
N GLU A 56 -13.72 -15.42 1.15
CA GLU A 56 -14.11 -16.37 0.10
C GLU A 56 -13.42 -16.06 -1.23
N GLN A 57 -13.20 -14.79 -1.54
CA GLN A 57 -12.58 -14.35 -2.78
C GLN A 57 -11.79 -13.06 -2.55
N ILE A 58 -10.59 -13.01 -3.14
CA ILE A 58 -9.81 -11.78 -3.29
C ILE A 58 -9.55 -11.52 -4.76
N ASP A 59 -9.92 -10.34 -5.22
CA ASP A 59 -9.47 -9.75 -6.46
C ASP A 59 -8.36 -8.76 -6.13
N ALA A 60 -7.13 -9.03 -6.53
CA ALA A 60 -5.96 -8.23 -6.22
C ALA A 60 -5.33 -7.69 -7.50
N PHE A 61 -4.99 -6.42 -7.52
CA PHE A 61 -4.38 -5.82 -8.70
C PHE A 61 -3.21 -4.91 -8.35
N ASP A 62 -2.30 -4.80 -9.30
CA ASP A 62 -1.20 -3.84 -9.27
C ASP A 62 -1.02 -3.21 -10.65
N LEU A 63 -0.40 -2.05 -10.71
CA LEU A 63 -0.03 -1.38 -11.96
C LEU A 63 1.14 -2.08 -12.65
N ASP A 64 2.07 -2.65 -11.86
CA ASP A 64 3.32 -3.25 -12.33
C ASP A 64 3.16 -4.78 -12.52
N GLU A 65 3.17 -5.22 -13.77
CA GLU A 65 3.05 -6.64 -14.11
C GLU A 65 4.19 -7.49 -13.53
N ALA A 66 5.39 -6.93 -13.35
CA ALA A 66 6.50 -7.69 -12.74
C ALA A 66 6.24 -8.00 -11.24
N MET A 67 5.55 -7.11 -10.53
CA MET A 67 5.06 -7.40 -9.18
C MET A 67 4.05 -8.56 -9.18
N LEU A 68 3.11 -8.53 -10.12
CA LEU A 68 2.10 -9.58 -10.26
C LEU A 68 2.68 -10.93 -10.71
N GLU A 69 3.75 -10.95 -11.49
CA GLU A 69 4.49 -12.17 -11.81
C GLU A 69 5.04 -12.82 -10.53
N VAL A 70 5.62 -12.03 -9.62
CA VAL A 70 6.06 -12.52 -8.32
C VAL A 70 4.87 -13.02 -7.50
N ALA A 71 3.80 -12.21 -7.38
CA ALA A 71 2.59 -12.58 -6.64
C ALA A 71 2.00 -13.92 -7.10
N ARG A 72 1.89 -14.16 -8.41
CA ARG A 72 1.40 -15.43 -8.96
C ARG A 72 2.35 -16.59 -8.71
N SER A 73 3.67 -16.35 -8.74
CA SER A 73 4.66 -17.41 -8.48
C SER A 73 4.68 -17.87 -7.02
N GLU A 74 4.36 -16.96 -6.10
CA GLU A 74 4.33 -17.22 -4.65
C GLU A 74 2.94 -17.63 -4.13
N GLN A 75 1.89 -17.56 -4.95
CA GLN A 75 0.50 -17.80 -4.54
C GLN A 75 0.24 -19.20 -3.96
N GLY A 76 1.03 -20.19 -4.33
CA GLY A 76 0.84 -21.57 -3.88
C GLY A 76 -0.51 -22.15 -4.32
N GLU A 77 -1.20 -22.85 -3.40
CA GLU A 77 -2.47 -23.54 -3.67
C GLU A 77 -3.73 -22.67 -3.39
N GLN A 78 -3.57 -21.38 -3.15
CA GLN A 78 -4.68 -20.48 -2.78
C GLN A 78 -5.56 -20.15 -4.00
N ALA A 79 -6.59 -20.95 -4.24
CA ALA A 79 -7.47 -20.84 -5.41
C ALA A 79 -8.46 -19.65 -5.33
N ASN A 80 -8.60 -19.00 -4.18
CA ASN A 80 -9.53 -17.88 -3.97
C ASN A 80 -8.93 -16.50 -4.29
N ILE A 81 -7.69 -16.43 -4.77
CA ILE A 81 -7.04 -15.19 -5.18
C ILE A 81 -7.01 -15.10 -6.70
N ARG A 82 -7.38 -13.94 -7.23
CA ARG A 82 -7.24 -13.58 -8.64
C ARG A 82 -6.39 -12.32 -8.78
N TYR A 83 -5.19 -12.46 -9.36
CA TYR A 83 -4.30 -11.36 -9.69
C TYR A 83 -4.51 -10.86 -11.12
N PHE A 84 -4.58 -9.54 -11.32
CA PHE A 84 -4.68 -8.92 -12.64
C PHE A 84 -4.06 -7.52 -12.66
N GLN A 85 -3.57 -7.10 -13.82
CA GLN A 85 -2.99 -5.77 -13.96
C GLN A 85 -4.09 -4.72 -14.13
N ALA A 86 -4.04 -3.64 -13.33
CA ALA A 86 -4.93 -2.50 -13.47
C ALA A 86 -4.32 -1.24 -12.86
N ASP A 87 -4.82 -0.09 -13.30
CA ASP A 87 -4.54 1.22 -12.70
C ASP A 87 -5.69 1.64 -11.79
N MET A 88 -5.41 2.03 -10.55
CA MET A 88 -6.44 2.55 -9.63
C MET A 88 -7.11 3.83 -10.15
N LEU A 89 -6.50 4.50 -11.12
CA LEU A 89 -7.07 5.66 -11.81
C LEU A 89 -8.03 5.28 -12.96
N GLU A 90 -8.09 3.99 -13.37
CA GLU A 90 -8.87 3.50 -14.52
C GLU A 90 -9.61 2.19 -14.21
N LEU A 91 -10.37 2.14 -13.10
CA LEU A 91 -11.03 0.91 -12.62
C LEU A 91 -12.40 0.60 -13.24
N ASP A 92 -12.74 1.11 -14.42
CA ASP A 92 -14.10 1.00 -14.98
C ASP A 92 -14.57 -0.41 -15.33
N ALA A 93 -13.64 -1.32 -15.65
CA ALA A 93 -13.94 -2.68 -16.09
C ALA A 93 -14.02 -3.72 -14.95
N LEU A 94 -13.80 -3.32 -13.70
CA LEU A 94 -13.74 -4.24 -12.58
C LEU A 94 -15.13 -4.67 -12.09
N MET A 95 -15.18 -5.86 -11.48
CA MET A 95 -16.36 -6.31 -10.76
C MET A 95 -16.70 -5.32 -9.63
N THR A 96 -17.95 -5.29 -9.21
CA THR A 96 -18.47 -4.45 -8.13
C THR A 96 -18.92 -5.31 -6.95
N ASP A 97 -19.47 -4.66 -5.93
CA ASP A 97 -20.08 -5.28 -4.76
C ASP A 97 -19.09 -6.00 -3.85
N TYR A 98 -17.90 -5.41 -3.67
CA TYR A 98 -16.96 -5.87 -2.66
C TYR A 98 -17.43 -5.49 -1.24
N ASP A 99 -17.21 -6.40 -0.30
CA ASP A 99 -17.43 -6.17 1.12
C ASP A 99 -16.40 -5.23 1.70
N MET A 100 -15.17 -5.38 1.20
CA MET A 100 -14.00 -4.65 1.66
C MET A 100 -13.08 -4.34 0.50
N ALA A 101 -12.39 -3.19 0.59
CA ALA A 101 -11.22 -2.88 -0.20
C ALA A 101 -10.06 -2.54 0.74
N THR A 102 -8.85 -2.95 0.37
CA THR A 102 -7.59 -2.65 1.07
C THR A 102 -6.64 -1.92 0.14
N CYS A 103 -5.81 -1.02 0.66
CA CYS A 103 -4.75 -0.33 -0.07
C CYS A 103 -3.64 0.06 0.91
N TYR A 104 -2.70 -0.84 1.13
CA TYR A 104 -1.65 -0.70 2.14
C TYR A 104 -0.28 -0.33 1.56
N ALA A 105 0.70 -0.27 2.44
CA ALA A 105 2.07 0.10 2.12
C ALA A 105 2.15 1.45 1.38
N ASP A 106 1.47 2.48 1.96
CA ASP A 106 1.50 3.86 1.42
C ASP A 106 1.18 4.00 -0.08
N SER A 107 0.56 3.00 -0.69
CA SER A 107 0.31 2.97 -2.13
C SER A 107 -0.42 4.21 -2.67
N LEU A 108 -1.29 4.84 -1.86
CA LEU A 108 -1.91 6.12 -2.22
C LEU A 108 -0.92 7.29 -2.29
N CYS A 109 0.26 7.19 -1.66
CA CYS A 109 1.29 8.22 -1.71
C CYS A 109 2.01 8.27 -3.07
N PHE A 110 1.87 7.26 -3.93
CA PHE A 110 2.36 7.30 -5.31
C PHE A 110 1.51 8.18 -6.23
N LEU A 111 0.35 8.66 -5.77
CA LEU A 111 -0.51 9.59 -6.49
C LEU A 111 0.02 11.02 -6.36
N GLN A 112 0.37 11.64 -7.47
CA GLN A 112 1.19 12.86 -7.52
C GLN A 112 0.42 14.17 -7.29
N ASN A 113 -0.91 14.13 -7.30
CA ASN A 113 -1.75 15.30 -7.09
C ASN A 113 -3.11 14.93 -6.49
N GLU A 114 -3.77 15.93 -5.91
CA GLU A 114 -5.09 15.76 -5.25
C GLU A 114 -6.17 15.25 -6.21
N GLN A 115 -6.09 15.58 -7.51
CA GLN A 115 -7.05 15.10 -8.50
C GLN A 115 -6.92 13.58 -8.70
N GLN A 116 -5.70 13.06 -8.77
CA GLN A 116 -5.47 11.60 -8.84
C GLN A 116 -5.97 10.92 -7.56
N LEU A 117 -5.68 11.48 -6.38
CA LEU A 117 -6.18 10.95 -5.12
C LEU A 117 -7.71 10.89 -5.10
N GLN A 118 -8.39 11.95 -5.50
CA GLN A 118 -9.86 11.99 -5.59
C GLN A 118 -10.39 10.96 -6.57
N THR A 119 -9.76 10.81 -7.74
CA THR A 119 -10.15 9.84 -8.77
C THR A 119 -10.01 8.41 -8.26
N ALA A 120 -8.86 8.05 -7.69
CA ALA A 120 -8.62 6.71 -7.15
C ALA A 120 -9.62 6.36 -6.04
N LEU A 121 -9.81 7.26 -5.07
CA LEU A 121 -10.75 7.05 -3.97
C LEU A 121 -12.21 6.93 -4.47
N ALA A 122 -12.61 7.70 -5.47
CA ALA A 122 -13.94 7.60 -6.08
C ALA A 122 -14.11 6.25 -6.80
N HIS A 123 -13.11 5.78 -7.52
CA HIS A 123 -13.13 4.46 -8.17
C HIS A 123 -13.22 3.33 -7.14
N ILE A 124 -12.41 3.36 -6.09
CA ILE A 124 -12.46 2.36 -5.00
C ILE A 124 -13.85 2.36 -4.34
N ALA A 125 -14.37 3.54 -3.98
CA ALA A 125 -15.69 3.66 -3.38
C ALA A 125 -16.80 3.08 -4.27
N GLN A 126 -16.75 3.29 -5.59
CA GLN A 126 -17.73 2.73 -6.53
C GLN A 126 -17.69 1.19 -6.58
N ARG A 127 -16.58 0.55 -6.25
CA ARG A 127 -16.45 -0.92 -6.24
C ARG A 127 -17.04 -1.55 -4.99
N LEU A 128 -17.11 -0.81 -3.90
CA LEU A 128 -17.68 -1.28 -2.64
C LEU A 128 -19.21 -1.29 -2.68
N LYS A 129 -19.82 -2.26 -2.03
CA LYS A 129 -21.25 -2.24 -1.73
C LYS A 129 -21.58 -1.18 -0.66
N LYS A 130 -22.83 -0.82 -0.53
CA LYS A 130 -23.29 0.06 0.56
C LYS A 130 -22.98 -0.57 1.91
N GLY A 131 -22.32 0.17 2.80
CA GLY A 131 -21.81 -0.31 4.08
C GLY A 131 -20.49 -1.10 3.97
N GLY A 132 -19.92 -1.22 2.77
CA GLY A 132 -18.61 -1.82 2.57
C GLY A 132 -17.49 -1.00 3.19
N LEU A 133 -16.40 -1.65 3.51
CA LEU A 133 -15.26 -1.10 4.24
C LEU A 133 -14.11 -0.77 3.28
N PHE A 134 -13.48 0.38 3.46
CA PHE A 134 -12.19 0.69 2.85
C PHE A 134 -11.14 0.92 3.93
N LEU A 135 -10.04 0.20 3.83
CA LEU A 135 -8.91 0.27 4.75
C LEU A 135 -7.66 0.63 3.98
N CYS A 136 -6.96 1.66 4.41
CA CYS A 136 -5.69 2.05 3.80
C CYS A 136 -4.77 2.73 4.80
N ASP A 137 -3.51 2.88 4.43
CA ASP A 137 -2.56 3.68 5.15
C ASP A 137 -1.82 4.66 4.24
N VAL A 138 -1.30 5.73 4.83
CA VAL A 138 -0.47 6.72 4.14
C VAL A 138 0.60 7.26 5.08
N TRP A 139 1.71 7.71 4.52
CA TRP A 139 2.69 8.48 5.29
C TRP A 139 2.10 9.78 5.81
N THR A 140 2.48 10.15 7.03
CA THR A 140 2.14 11.47 7.55
C THR A 140 3.10 12.56 7.04
N PRO A 141 2.73 13.84 7.06
CA PRO A 141 3.66 14.93 6.81
C PRO A 141 4.86 14.95 7.77
N TYR A 142 4.72 14.43 8.98
CA TYR A 142 5.82 14.28 9.93
C TYR A 142 6.84 13.25 9.45
N GLN A 143 6.39 12.07 9.04
CA GLN A 143 7.26 11.02 8.52
C GLN A 143 8.05 11.52 7.30
N VAL A 144 7.34 12.09 6.31
CA VAL A 144 7.98 12.60 5.10
C VAL A 144 8.95 13.73 5.41
N GLY A 145 8.52 14.76 6.14
CA GLY A 145 9.31 15.98 6.34
C GLY A 145 10.38 15.88 7.44
N THR A 146 10.42 14.78 8.23
CA THR A 146 11.35 14.65 9.36
C THR A 146 12.16 13.37 9.31
N ALA A 147 11.52 12.23 9.03
CA ALA A 147 12.21 10.95 9.08
C ALA A 147 12.89 10.60 7.74
N PHE A 148 12.29 10.99 6.62
CA PHE A 148 12.86 10.74 5.30
C PHE A 148 13.83 11.83 4.81
N ASP A 149 13.84 13.01 5.42
CA ASP A 149 14.77 14.07 5.03
C ASP A 149 16.21 13.70 5.40
N GLY A 150 17.04 13.47 4.37
CA GLY A 150 18.41 12.97 4.53
C GLY A 150 18.53 11.54 5.06
N PHE A 151 17.45 10.75 4.96
CA PHE A 151 17.49 9.34 5.35
C PHE A 151 18.46 8.57 4.46
N ASN A 152 19.26 7.71 5.08
CA ASN A 152 20.06 6.71 4.39
C ASN A 152 20.04 5.39 5.16
N TYR A 153 19.99 4.30 4.42
CA TYR A 153 19.96 2.96 4.95
C TYR A 153 20.79 2.02 4.06
N PHE A 154 21.42 1.08 4.70
CA PHE A 154 22.19 0.03 4.04
C PHE A 154 21.83 -1.31 4.67
N ASP A 155 21.60 -2.30 3.83
CA ASP A 155 21.44 -3.69 4.24
C ASP A 155 22.12 -4.63 3.24
N SER A 156 22.62 -5.77 3.70
CA SER A 156 23.24 -6.77 2.83
C SER A 156 23.27 -8.16 3.42
N ASP A 157 23.20 -9.16 2.55
CA ASP A 157 23.51 -10.56 2.82
C ASP A 157 24.45 -11.12 1.73
N ASP A 158 24.59 -12.47 1.65
CA ASP A 158 25.42 -13.13 0.65
C ASP A 158 24.88 -13.06 -0.79
N GLU A 159 23.62 -12.67 -0.97
CA GLU A 159 22.90 -12.67 -2.25
C GLU A 159 22.61 -11.27 -2.77
N TYR A 160 22.52 -10.25 -1.88
CA TYR A 160 22.23 -8.88 -2.28
C TYR A 160 22.87 -7.83 -1.37
N ALA A 161 22.94 -6.59 -1.86
CA ALA A 161 23.15 -5.39 -1.05
C ALA A 161 22.22 -4.29 -1.51
N LEU A 162 21.58 -3.61 -0.56
CA LEU A 162 20.72 -2.46 -0.76
C LEU A 162 21.35 -1.20 -0.20
N LEU A 163 21.36 -0.14 -1.01
CA LEU A 163 21.60 1.22 -0.55
C LEU A 163 20.31 2.01 -0.81
N TRP A 164 19.85 2.70 0.20
CA TRP A 164 18.62 3.51 0.12
C TRP A 164 18.92 4.90 0.68
N ASP A 165 18.81 5.90 -0.18
CA ASP A 165 18.90 7.32 0.19
C ASP A 165 17.57 8.01 -0.10
N SER A 166 17.25 9.07 0.64
CA SER A 166 16.02 9.83 0.40
C SER A 166 16.26 11.33 0.50
N ASP A 167 15.64 12.07 -0.42
CA ASP A 167 15.55 13.53 -0.41
C ASP A 167 14.09 13.98 -0.34
N VAL A 168 13.83 15.08 0.38
CA VAL A 168 12.48 15.62 0.59
C VAL A 168 12.35 17.03 0.04
N GLU A 169 11.31 17.26 -0.77
CA GLU A 169 10.88 18.60 -1.20
C GLU A 169 9.41 18.82 -0.79
N GLY A 170 9.21 19.62 0.25
CA GLY A 170 7.89 19.89 0.80
C GLY A 170 7.24 18.64 1.41
N LEU A 171 6.20 18.10 0.77
CA LEU A 171 5.53 16.86 1.16
C LEU A 171 5.78 15.72 0.15
N THR A 172 6.78 15.86 -0.67
CA THR A 172 7.21 14.85 -1.63
C THR A 172 8.56 14.29 -1.20
N VAL A 173 8.69 12.97 -1.16
CA VAL A 173 9.94 12.27 -0.94
C VAL A 173 10.34 11.51 -2.19
N SER A 174 11.63 11.56 -2.53
CA SER A 174 12.25 10.73 -3.55
C SER A 174 13.20 9.75 -2.89
N HIS A 175 12.92 8.47 -3.04
CA HIS A 175 13.76 7.37 -2.56
C HIS A 175 14.64 6.86 -3.70
N TYR A 176 15.94 6.92 -3.53
CA TYR A 176 16.94 6.41 -4.47
C TYR A 176 17.43 5.07 -3.97
N LEU A 177 17.09 4.02 -4.70
CA LEU A 177 17.43 2.65 -4.35
C LEU A 177 18.48 2.13 -5.31
N THR A 178 19.62 1.65 -4.79
CA THR A 178 20.60 0.88 -5.54
C THR A 178 20.68 -0.51 -4.95
N VAL A 179 20.37 -1.52 -5.74
CA VAL A 179 20.46 -2.92 -5.36
C VAL A 179 21.57 -3.60 -6.16
N PHE A 180 22.41 -4.34 -5.48
CA PHE A 180 23.34 -5.28 -6.09
C PHE A 180 22.82 -6.69 -5.83
N ALA A 181 22.31 -7.36 -6.87
CA ALA A 181 21.79 -8.72 -6.79
C ALA A 181 22.81 -9.71 -7.36
N LYS A 182 23.10 -10.78 -6.64
CA LYS A 182 24.07 -11.78 -7.06
C LYS A 182 23.58 -12.57 -8.28
N LYS A 183 24.48 -12.73 -9.25
CA LYS A 183 24.25 -13.48 -10.49
C LYS A 183 25.47 -14.34 -10.84
N GLY A 184 25.49 -15.54 -10.27
CA GLY A 184 26.68 -16.41 -10.32
C GLY A 184 27.82 -15.82 -9.48
N ASP A 185 28.98 -15.57 -10.11
CA ASP A 185 30.17 -14.98 -9.48
C ASP A 185 30.19 -13.43 -9.57
N LEU A 186 29.17 -12.80 -10.12
CA LEU A 186 29.05 -11.36 -10.33
C LEU A 186 27.82 -10.81 -9.61
N TYR A 187 27.74 -9.47 -9.55
CA TYR A 187 26.55 -8.76 -9.09
C TYR A 187 25.98 -7.91 -10.22
N GLU A 188 24.68 -7.97 -10.38
CA GLU A 188 23.91 -7.06 -11.22
C GLU A 188 23.53 -5.83 -10.40
N ARG A 189 23.85 -4.63 -10.90
CA ARG A 189 23.44 -3.38 -10.29
C ARG A 189 22.09 -2.96 -10.86
N ILE A 190 21.16 -2.63 -9.98
CA ILE A 190 19.82 -2.14 -10.29
C ILE A 190 19.66 -0.81 -9.58
N ASP A 191 19.35 0.24 -10.33
CA ASP A 191 19.02 1.56 -9.76
C ASP A 191 17.56 1.87 -10.07
N THR A 192 16.81 2.35 -9.06
CA THR A 192 15.44 2.84 -9.24
C THR A 192 15.17 4.03 -8.33
N THR A 193 14.23 4.87 -8.75
CA THR A 193 13.75 6.00 -7.94
C THR A 193 12.26 5.86 -7.75
N LEU A 194 11.83 5.86 -6.50
CA LEU A 194 10.43 5.88 -6.11
C LEU A 194 10.10 7.27 -5.57
N THR A 195 9.03 7.88 -6.06
CA THR A 195 8.62 9.21 -5.60
C THR A 195 7.22 9.11 -5.02
N GLU A 196 7.12 9.51 -3.77
CA GLU A 196 5.88 9.50 -3.01
C GLU A 196 5.52 10.91 -2.56
N LYS A 197 4.22 11.16 -2.42
CA LYS A 197 3.69 12.42 -1.96
C LYS A 197 2.61 12.19 -0.92
N THR A 198 2.78 12.84 0.23
CA THR A 198 1.71 12.90 1.22
C THR A 198 0.98 14.25 1.16
N TYR A 199 -0.13 14.33 1.88
CA TYR A 199 -0.96 15.52 1.96
C TYR A 199 -1.33 15.80 3.42
N PRO A 200 -1.73 17.04 3.77
CA PRO A 200 -2.34 17.29 5.06
C PRO A 200 -3.57 16.40 5.30
N LEU A 201 -3.79 15.97 6.53
CA LEU A 201 -4.89 15.07 6.91
C LEU A 201 -6.26 15.54 6.38
N LYS A 202 -6.46 16.86 6.36
CA LYS A 202 -7.70 17.46 5.82
C LYS A 202 -7.95 17.09 4.35
N VAL A 203 -6.91 17.03 3.53
CA VAL A 203 -7.03 16.68 2.11
C VAL A 203 -7.50 15.23 1.95
N TYR A 204 -6.90 14.30 2.69
CA TYR A 204 -7.36 12.90 2.68
C TYR A 204 -8.81 12.76 3.13
N ARG A 205 -9.18 13.40 4.25
CA ARG A 205 -10.55 13.34 4.77
C ARG A 205 -11.56 13.93 3.79
N ASP A 206 -11.26 15.09 3.21
CA ASP A 206 -12.15 15.73 2.25
C ASP A 206 -12.33 14.86 1.00
N ALA A 207 -11.25 14.28 0.48
CA ALA A 207 -11.28 13.39 -0.69
C ALA A 207 -12.09 12.11 -0.40
N LEU A 208 -11.94 11.50 0.78
CA LEU A 208 -12.70 10.34 1.20
C LEU A 208 -14.21 10.64 1.32
N PHE A 209 -14.59 11.76 1.94
CA PHE A 209 -15.99 12.15 2.00
C PHE A 209 -16.58 12.48 0.61
N GLN A 210 -15.81 13.14 -0.25
CA GLN A 210 -16.21 13.42 -1.64
C GLN A 210 -16.40 12.15 -2.47
N ALA A 211 -15.59 11.11 -2.20
CA ALA A 211 -15.72 9.79 -2.83
C ALA A 211 -16.99 9.03 -2.40
N GLY A 212 -17.67 9.50 -1.33
CA GLY A 212 -18.93 8.93 -0.87
C GLY A 212 -18.83 8.04 0.37
N PHE A 213 -17.69 8.05 1.07
CA PHE A 213 -17.60 7.38 2.37
C PHE A 213 -18.38 8.18 3.42
N SER A 214 -19.26 7.50 4.14
CA SER A 214 -20.14 8.11 5.15
C SER A 214 -19.46 8.28 6.51
N GLN A 215 -18.45 7.45 6.81
CA GLN A 215 -17.66 7.49 8.02
C GLN A 215 -16.18 7.37 7.65
N VAL A 216 -15.34 8.21 8.26
CA VAL A 216 -13.88 8.22 8.08
C VAL A 216 -13.24 8.33 9.45
N GLU A 217 -12.70 7.23 9.93
CA GLU A 217 -11.91 7.18 11.14
C GLU A 217 -10.43 7.19 10.80
N VAL A 218 -9.64 7.90 11.59
CA VAL A 218 -8.20 8.02 11.42
C VAL A 218 -7.52 7.42 12.65
N LEU A 219 -6.68 6.44 12.41
CA LEU A 219 -5.98 5.70 13.44
C LEU A 219 -4.47 5.79 13.21
N VAL A 220 -3.70 5.35 14.20
CA VAL A 220 -2.24 5.24 14.19
C VAL A 220 -1.83 3.88 14.78
N ASP A 221 -0.54 3.59 14.74
CA ASP A 221 0.03 2.37 15.33
C ASP A 221 -0.74 1.10 14.88
N TYR A 222 -0.89 0.96 13.56
CA TYR A 222 -1.63 -0.15 12.92
C TYR A 222 -3.06 -0.31 13.45
N GLY A 223 -3.75 0.81 13.65
CA GLY A 223 -5.14 0.82 14.08
C GLY A 223 -5.36 0.64 15.59
N GLN A 224 -4.30 0.54 16.39
CA GLN A 224 -4.42 0.34 17.84
C GLN A 224 -4.92 1.59 18.56
N ASP A 225 -4.56 2.77 18.08
CA ASP A 225 -4.93 4.05 18.68
C ASP A 225 -5.67 4.95 17.70
N VAL A 226 -6.66 5.70 18.21
CA VAL A 226 -7.30 6.78 17.44
C VAL A 226 -6.32 7.94 17.32
N TYR A 227 -6.17 8.48 16.09
CA TYR A 227 -5.33 9.65 15.89
C TYR A 227 -5.86 10.89 16.63
N HIS A 228 -4.97 11.56 17.33
CA HIS A 228 -5.21 12.86 17.95
C HIS A 228 -4.15 13.87 17.51
N GLU A 229 -4.49 15.15 17.42
CA GLU A 229 -3.56 16.20 16.98
C GLU A 229 -2.26 16.27 17.81
N ARG A 230 -2.27 15.80 19.05
CA ARG A 230 -1.05 15.69 19.89
C ARG A 230 -0.02 14.72 19.31
N ARG A 231 -0.45 13.77 18.43
CA ARG A 231 0.40 12.79 17.77
C ARG A 231 0.96 13.28 16.41
N HIS A 232 0.68 14.53 16.01
CA HIS A 232 1.08 15.06 14.69
C HIS A 232 2.61 15.08 14.45
N LYS A 233 3.43 15.03 15.50
CA LYS A 233 4.89 14.98 15.47
C LYS A 233 5.48 13.62 15.86
N THR A 234 4.68 12.57 15.94
CA THR A 234 5.13 11.24 16.35
C THR A 234 4.46 10.12 15.59
N ALA A 235 3.37 10.39 14.89
CA ALA A 235 2.71 9.41 14.07
C ALA A 235 3.41 9.31 12.71
N ASP A 236 3.90 8.14 12.38
CA ASP A 236 4.59 7.88 11.11
C ASP A 236 3.58 7.65 9.99
N ARG A 237 2.50 6.93 10.28
CA ARG A 237 1.42 6.59 9.37
C ARG A 237 0.07 6.96 9.93
N TRP A 238 -0.83 7.38 9.03
CA TRP A 238 -2.26 7.36 9.27
C TRP A 238 -2.88 6.12 8.65
N PHE A 239 -3.69 5.44 9.44
CA PHE A 239 -4.54 4.35 9.01
C PHE A 239 -5.97 4.85 8.90
N PHE A 240 -6.61 4.59 7.78
CA PHE A 240 -7.98 5.00 7.56
C PHE A 240 -8.90 3.79 7.60
N ARG A 241 -9.98 3.91 8.38
CA ARG A 241 -11.11 2.98 8.37
C ARG A 241 -12.34 3.74 7.89
N CYS A 242 -12.81 3.42 6.68
CA CYS A 242 -13.85 4.17 6.00
C CYS A 242 -15.03 3.26 5.69
N VAL A 243 -16.26 3.74 5.93
CA VAL A 243 -17.52 3.04 5.61
C VAL A 243 -18.21 3.75 4.46
N LYS A 244 -18.57 3.03 3.40
CA LYS A 244 -19.34 3.54 2.26
C LYS A 244 -20.79 3.77 2.59
#